data_0a03c3094ef43da7e3a21580beef5986
#
_entry.id   0a03c3094ef43da7e3a21580beef5986
#
_cell.length_a   1.000
_cell.length_b   1.000
_cell.length_c   1.000
_cell.angle_alpha   90.00
_cell.angle_beta   90.00
_cell.angle_gamma   90.00
#
_symmetry.space_group_name_H-M   'P 1'
#
loop_
_entity.id
_entity.type
_entity.pdbx_description
1 polymer ?
#
loop_
_entity_poly.entity_id
_entity_poly.type
_entity_poly.pdbx_seq_one_letter_code
_entity_poly.pdbx_strand_id
1 'polypeptide(L)'
;MSNSTFLQTYLNTLAAHGYTPDFAQEAAAKRLQQCEDEWTEYKAKRANKLTRLFTKPQIPKGVYFWGGVGRGKSMLMDTYYEQSPVQRKIRIHFHEFMHGVHRELETLKGQSDPLEEVAKRVAERYRLICF
;
A
#
# COMPACT_ATOMS: atom_id res chain seq x y z
N MET A 1 15.58 11.79 -16.42
CA MET A 1 14.33 10.99 -16.34
C MET A 1 13.44 11.62 -15.28
N SER A 2 12.36 12.25 -15.70
CA SER A 2 11.42 12.81 -14.72
C SER A 2 10.72 11.65 -14.00
N ASN A 3 10.98 11.49 -12.73
CA ASN A 3 10.16 10.62 -11.89
C ASN A 3 8.75 11.21 -11.87
N SER A 4 7.88 10.70 -12.76
CA SER A 4 6.47 11.06 -12.69
C SER A 4 5.93 10.58 -11.34
N THR A 5 5.30 11.49 -10.60
CA THR A 5 4.63 11.14 -9.35
C THR A 5 3.46 10.19 -9.62
N PHE A 6 3.02 9.44 -8.62
CA PHE A 6 1.83 8.61 -8.73
C PHE A 6 0.63 9.39 -9.28
N LEU A 7 0.37 10.58 -8.74
CA LEU A 7 -0.74 11.43 -9.18
C LEU A 7 -0.65 11.78 -10.67
N GLN A 8 0.54 12.14 -11.15
CA GLN A 8 0.76 12.44 -12.57
C GLN A 8 0.47 11.21 -13.44
N THR A 9 0.98 10.07 -13.08
CA THR A 9 0.77 8.81 -13.81
C THR A 9 -0.72 8.44 -13.84
N TYR A 10 -1.41 8.57 -12.72
CA TYR A 10 -2.83 8.30 -12.64
C TYR A 10 -3.65 9.21 -13.56
N LEU A 11 -3.39 10.52 -13.52
CA LEU A 11 -4.07 11.50 -14.39
C LEU A 11 -3.80 11.23 -15.87
N ASN A 12 -2.55 10.90 -16.22
CA ASN A 12 -2.19 10.55 -17.59
C ASN A 12 -2.89 9.26 -18.07
N THR A 13 -3.01 8.28 -17.20
CA THR A 13 -3.71 7.02 -17.50
C THR A 13 -5.20 7.28 -17.74
N LEU A 14 -5.84 8.09 -16.92
CA LEU A 14 -7.24 8.48 -17.13
C LEU A 14 -7.42 9.20 -18.46
N ALA A 15 -6.57 10.18 -18.74
CA ALA A 15 -6.63 10.95 -20.00
C ALA A 15 -6.45 10.06 -21.23
N ALA A 16 -5.54 9.08 -21.18
CA ALA A 16 -5.32 8.12 -22.25
C ALA A 16 -6.55 7.26 -22.55
N HIS A 17 -7.40 7.02 -21.55
CA HIS A 17 -8.67 6.30 -21.70
C HIS A 17 -9.87 7.23 -21.95
N GLY A 18 -9.65 8.52 -22.12
CA GLY A 18 -10.71 9.49 -22.34
C GLY A 18 -11.56 9.82 -21.12
N TYR A 19 -11.06 9.52 -19.93
CA TYR A 19 -11.75 9.78 -18.66
C TYR A 19 -11.22 11.04 -17.97
N THR A 20 -12.14 11.75 -17.31
CA THR A 20 -11.81 12.86 -16.42
C THR A 20 -12.16 12.43 -14.99
N PRO A 21 -11.27 12.62 -14.02
CA PRO A 21 -11.55 12.23 -12.65
C PRO A 21 -12.65 13.13 -12.07
N ASP A 22 -13.58 12.54 -11.32
CA ASP A 22 -14.49 13.31 -10.48
C ASP A 22 -13.78 13.81 -9.22
N PHE A 23 -14.45 14.64 -8.44
CA PHE A 23 -13.90 15.20 -7.21
C PHE A 23 -13.45 14.13 -6.20
N ALA A 24 -14.24 13.07 -6.04
CA ALA A 24 -13.94 12.00 -5.11
C ALA A 24 -12.71 11.18 -5.57
N GLN A 25 -12.61 10.88 -6.87
CA GLN A 25 -11.46 10.19 -7.45
C GLN A 25 -10.18 11.01 -7.32
N GLU A 26 -10.25 12.31 -7.56
CA GLU A 26 -9.11 13.21 -7.42
C GLU A 26 -8.65 13.30 -5.95
N ALA A 27 -9.58 13.41 -5.02
CA ALA A 27 -9.27 13.42 -3.58
C ALA A 27 -8.60 12.10 -3.14
N ALA A 28 -9.11 10.97 -3.63
CA ALA A 28 -8.53 9.65 -3.37
C ALA A 28 -7.11 9.51 -3.93
N ALA A 29 -6.87 9.98 -5.15
CA ALA A 29 -5.56 9.98 -5.77
C ALA A 29 -4.55 10.86 -5.01
N LYS A 30 -4.97 12.01 -4.55
CA LYS A 30 -4.14 12.90 -3.70
C LYS A 30 -3.79 12.23 -2.37
N ARG A 31 -4.72 11.50 -1.77
CA ARG A 31 -4.47 10.77 -0.52
C ARG A 31 -3.43 9.64 -0.73
N LEU A 32 -3.49 8.93 -1.85
CA LEU A 32 -2.47 7.94 -2.20
C LEU A 32 -1.11 8.57 -2.49
N GLN A 33 -1.07 9.72 -3.16
CA GLN A 33 0.17 10.47 -3.35
C GLN A 33 0.79 10.85 -2.01
N GLN A 34 0.00 11.30 -1.07
CA GLN A 34 0.47 11.59 0.29
C GLN A 34 1.07 10.34 0.95
N CYS A 35 0.44 9.18 0.79
CA CYS A 35 0.95 7.92 1.31
C CYS A 35 2.32 7.56 0.70
N GLU A 36 2.50 7.77 -0.60
CA GLU A 36 3.79 7.57 -1.27
C GLU A 36 4.87 8.53 -0.74
N ASP A 37 4.51 9.80 -0.55
CA ASP A 37 5.43 10.80 -0.02
C ASP A 37 5.85 10.46 1.42
N GLU A 38 4.91 10.06 2.26
CA GLU A 38 5.17 9.62 3.63
C GLU A 38 6.10 8.38 3.66
N TRP A 39 5.88 7.43 2.74
CA TRP A 39 6.74 6.25 2.63
C TRP A 39 8.16 6.62 2.18
N THR A 40 8.29 7.52 1.22
CA THR A 40 9.58 8.00 0.72
C THR A 40 10.35 8.71 1.83
N GLU A 41 9.68 9.55 2.59
CA GLU A 41 10.26 10.24 3.76
C GLU A 41 10.69 9.24 4.84
N TYR A 42 9.85 8.26 5.13
CA TYR A 42 10.16 7.20 6.09
C TYR A 42 11.41 6.41 5.69
N LYS A 43 11.51 6.03 4.42
CA LYS A 43 12.71 5.34 3.90
C LYS A 43 13.96 6.20 3.99
N ALA A 44 13.86 7.48 3.65
CA ALA A 44 14.98 8.41 3.71
C ALA A 44 15.50 8.57 5.15
N LYS A 45 14.61 8.68 6.13
CA LYS A 45 14.97 8.76 7.55
C LYS A 45 15.64 7.49 8.07
N ARG A 46 15.34 6.33 7.50
CA ARG A 46 15.92 5.04 7.87
C ARG A 46 17.19 4.68 7.09
N ALA A 47 17.50 5.36 6.01
CA ALA A 47 18.66 5.08 5.19
C ALA A 47 19.98 5.38 5.90
N ASN A 48 20.01 6.36 6.81
CA ASN A 48 21.19 6.73 7.56
C ASN A 48 21.23 5.99 8.92
N LYS A 49 22.33 5.25 9.18
CA LYS A 49 22.52 4.51 10.44
C LYS A 49 22.49 5.41 11.68
N LEU A 50 23.02 6.63 11.57
CA LEU A 50 23.03 7.59 12.67
C LEU A 50 21.63 8.10 12.98
N THR A 51 20.85 8.42 11.97
CA THR A 51 19.47 8.86 12.13
C THR A 51 18.58 7.75 12.71
N ARG A 52 18.85 6.49 12.40
CA ARG A 52 18.14 5.33 12.96
C ARG A 52 18.30 5.20 14.48
N LEU A 53 19.43 5.60 15.02
CA LEU A 53 19.70 5.54 16.47
C LEU A 53 18.99 6.65 17.24
N PHE A 54 18.79 7.80 16.62
CA PHE A 54 18.28 9.00 17.30
C PHE A 54 16.81 9.34 16.99
N THR A 55 16.26 8.81 15.90
CA THR A 55 14.87 9.05 15.49
C THR A 55 14.13 7.77 15.20
N LYS A 56 12.95 7.63 15.80
CA LYS A 56 11.96 6.61 15.39
C LYS A 56 10.96 7.29 14.45
N PRO A 57 11.15 7.21 13.11
CA PRO A 57 10.21 7.83 12.19
C PRO A 57 8.85 7.14 12.31
N GLN A 58 7.79 7.92 12.19
CA GLN A 58 6.44 7.39 12.23
C GLN A 58 6.19 6.53 10.99
N ILE A 59 5.70 5.31 11.20
CA ILE A 59 5.34 4.40 10.11
C ILE A 59 4.12 4.98 9.38
N PRO A 60 4.16 5.09 8.04
CA PRO A 60 3.02 5.57 7.28
C PRO A 60 1.77 4.72 7.52
N LYS A 61 0.65 5.37 7.69
CA LYS A 61 -0.64 4.68 7.82
C LYS A 61 -1.14 4.27 6.44
N GLY A 62 -1.81 3.12 6.37
CA GLY A 62 -2.45 2.66 5.16
C GLY A 62 -3.66 3.54 4.76
N VAL A 63 -4.20 3.26 3.58
CA VAL A 63 -5.36 3.96 3.03
C VAL A 63 -6.48 2.95 2.80
N TYR A 64 -7.68 3.30 3.22
CA TYR A 64 -8.89 2.52 2.99
C TYR A 64 -9.90 3.36 2.21
N PHE A 65 -10.35 2.85 1.08
CA PHE A 65 -11.40 3.47 0.27
C PHE A 65 -12.68 2.66 0.35
N TRP A 66 -13.78 3.36 0.53
CA TRP A 66 -15.11 2.78 0.52
C TRP A 66 -16.03 3.56 -0.43
N GLY A 67 -17.02 2.88 -0.97
CA GLY A 67 -17.96 3.50 -1.89
C GLY A 67 -18.61 2.48 -2.81
N GLY A 68 -19.56 2.95 -3.63
CA GLY A 68 -20.28 2.12 -4.59
C GLY A 68 -19.39 1.52 -5.67
N VAL A 69 -19.87 0.45 -6.30
CA VAL A 69 -19.24 -0.19 -7.45
C VAL A 69 -19.16 0.79 -8.63
N GLY A 70 -18.10 0.69 -9.44
CA GLY A 70 -17.94 1.52 -10.65
C GLY A 70 -17.30 2.89 -10.44
N ARG A 71 -16.76 3.16 -9.25
CA ARG A 71 -16.08 4.43 -8.94
C ARG A 71 -14.57 4.43 -9.23
N GLY A 72 -14.06 3.43 -9.94
CA GLY A 72 -12.65 3.39 -10.33
C GLY A 72 -11.67 3.08 -9.21
N LYS A 73 -12.13 2.51 -8.08
CA LYS A 73 -11.28 2.16 -6.94
C LYS A 73 -10.19 1.16 -7.31
N SER A 74 -10.54 0.13 -8.08
CA SER A 74 -9.59 -0.91 -8.51
C SER A 74 -8.50 -0.33 -9.40
N MET A 75 -8.86 0.50 -10.37
CA MET A 75 -7.90 1.17 -11.25
C MET A 75 -6.94 2.07 -10.47
N LEU A 76 -7.46 2.81 -9.50
CA LEU A 76 -6.67 3.66 -8.63
C LEU A 76 -5.65 2.85 -7.82
N MET A 77 -6.08 1.76 -7.23
CA MET A 77 -5.24 0.86 -6.46
C MET A 77 -4.22 0.13 -7.33
N ASP A 78 -4.61 -0.34 -8.50
CA ASP A 78 -3.72 -1.04 -9.42
C ASP A 78 -2.62 -0.09 -9.93
N THR A 79 -2.97 1.14 -10.26
CA THR A 79 -2.01 2.17 -10.65
C THR A 79 -1.03 2.47 -9.50
N TYR A 80 -1.52 2.58 -8.29
CA TYR A 80 -0.68 2.80 -7.11
C TYR A 80 0.28 1.61 -6.89
N TYR A 81 -0.23 0.40 -6.98
CA TYR A 81 0.58 -0.81 -6.84
C TYR A 81 1.70 -0.86 -7.88
N GLU A 82 1.38 -0.61 -9.14
CA GLU A 82 2.38 -0.63 -10.22
C GLU A 82 3.43 0.46 -10.07
N GLN A 83 3.03 1.66 -9.66
CA GLN A 83 3.93 2.81 -9.52
C GLN A 83 4.74 2.80 -8.23
N SER A 84 4.30 2.09 -7.21
CA SER A 84 4.99 2.07 -5.93
C SER A 84 6.43 1.54 -6.07
N PRO A 85 7.44 2.26 -5.55
CA PRO A 85 8.83 1.80 -5.55
C PRO A 85 9.11 0.68 -4.54
N VAL A 86 8.12 0.28 -3.76
CA VAL A 86 8.23 -0.81 -2.80
C VAL A 86 8.43 -2.13 -3.55
N GLN A 87 9.53 -2.84 -3.27
CA GLN A 87 9.83 -4.10 -3.95
C GLN A 87 9.02 -5.28 -3.39
N ARG A 88 8.91 -5.34 -2.06
CA ARG A 88 8.15 -6.38 -1.37
C ARG A 88 6.69 -5.97 -1.26
N LYS A 89 5.95 -6.13 -2.35
CA LYS A 89 4.55 -5.75 -2.46
C LYS A 89 3.71 -6.88 -3.04
N ILE A 90 2.44 -6.93 -2.67
CA ILE A 90 1.48 -7.89 -3.18
C ILE A 90 0.14 -7.23 -3.48
N ARG A 91 -0.47 -7.62 -4.60
CA ARG A 91 -1.85 -7.32 -4.96
C ARG A 91 -2.65 -8.61 -4.85
N ILE A 92 -3.60 -8.68 -3.94
CA ILE A 92 -4.34 -9.90 -3.62
C ILE A 92 -5.78 -9.56 -3.23
N HIS A 93 -6.72 -10.45 -3.56
CA HIS A 93 -8.08 -10.31 -3.08
C HIS A 93 -8.16 -10.58 -1.56
N PHE A 94 -8.97 -9.78 -0.87
CA PHE A 94 -9.07 -9.85 0.59
C PHE A 94 -9.40 -11.25 1.11
N HIS A 95 -10.37 -11.93 0.49
CA HIS A 95 -10.73 -13.27 0.95
C HIS A 95 -9.62 -14.30 0.71
N GLU A 96 -8.87 -14.18 -0.37
CA GLU A 96 -7.69 -15.03 -0.62
C GLU A 96 -6.60 -14.80 0.42
N PHE A 97 -6.36 -13.54 0.77
CA PHE A 97 -5.47 -13.20 1.88
C PHE A 97 -5.95 -13.84 3.20
N MET A 98 -7.23 -13.74 3.51
CA MET A 98 -7.79 -14.34 4.72
C MET A 98 -7.72 -15.87 4.72
N HIS A 99 -7.88 -16.52 3.58
CA HIS A 99 -7.63 -17.97 3.46
C HIS A 99 -6.18 -18.32 3.82
N GLY A 100 -5.23 -17.53 3.36
CA GLY A 100 -3.82 -17.68 3.71
C GLY A 100 -3.57 -17.54 5.21
N VAL A 101 -4.17 -16.52 5.83
CA VAL A 101 -4.09 -16.29 7.29
C VAL A 101 -4.65 -17.49 8.05
N HIS A 102 -5.82 -18.00 7.67
CA HIS A 102 -6.42 -19.16 8.33
C HIS A 102 -5.55 -20.42 8.21
N ARG A 103 -4.97 -20.67 7.04
CA ARG A 103 -4.04 -21.79 6.85
C ARG A 103 -2.81 -21.68 7.75
N GLU A 104 -2.24 -20.50 7.87
CA GLU A 104 -1.09 -20.28 8.77
C GLU A 104 -1.49 -20.46 10.23
N LEU A 105 -2.66 -19.98 10.65
CA LEU A 105 -3.17 -20.18 12.01
C LEU A 105 -3.34 -21.66 12.35
N GLU A 106 -3.77 -22.49 11.40
CA GLU A 106 -3.87 -23.94 11.59
C GLU A 106 -2.51 -24.58 11.95
N THR A 107 -1.42 -24.09 11.35
CA THR A 107 -0.06 -24.60 11.64
C THR A 107 0.47 -24.14 13.00
N LEU A 108 -0.15 -23.14 13.59
CA LEU A 108 0.29 -22.49 14.85
C LEU A 108 -0.58 -22.86 16.04
N LYS A 109 -1.41 -23.90 15.93
CA LYS A 109 -2.22 -24.41 17.04
C LYS A 109 -1.34 -24.77 18.24
N GLY A 110 -1.70 -24.26 19.40
CA GLY A 110 -0.96 -24.49 20.65
C GLY A 110 0.07 -23.43 21.01
N GLN A 111 0.30 -22.43 20.15
CA GLN A 111 1.15 -21.29 20.49
C GLN A 111 0.37 -20.20 21.23
N SER A 112 1.08 -19.40 22.04
CA SER A 112 0.47 -18.42 22.94
C SER A 112 -0.15 -17.23 22.21
N ASP A 113 0.31 -16.86 21.04
CA ASP A 113 -0.24 -15.74 20.26
C ASP A 113 -0.07 -16.01 18.76
N PRO A 114 -0.89 -16.92 18.18
CA PRO A 114 -0.71 -17.33 16.80
C PRO A 114 -0.97 -16.21 15.80
N LEU A 115 -1.88 -15.28 16.09
CA LEU A 115 -2.21 -14.18 15.17
C LEU A 115 -1.06 -13.16 15.09
N GLU A 116 -0.39 -12.89 16.19
CA GLU A 116 0.81 -12.03 16.20
C GLU A 116 1.93 -12.66 15.36
N GLU A 117 2.11 -13.96 15.46
CA GLU A 117 3.11 -14.68 14.65
C GLU A 117 2.80 -14.60 13.16
N VAL A 118 1.53 -14.77 12.76
CA VAL A 118 1.11 -14.56 11.36
C VAL A 118 1.40 -13.13 10.90
N ALA A 119 1.08 -12.14 11.73
CA ALA A 119 1.34 -10.73 11.43
C ALA A 119 2.83 -10.46 11.21
N LYS A 120 3.71 -11.03 12.03
CA LYS A 120 5.16 -10.94 11.85
C LYS A 120 5.62 -11.54 10.53
N ARG A 121 5.14 -12.71 10.17
CA ARG A 121 5.47 -13.38 8.91
C ARG A 121 5.03 -12.56 7.70
N VAL A 122 3.84 -12.00 7.74
CA VAL A 122 3.33 -11.11 6.68
C VAL A 122 4.21 -9.86 6.56
N ALA A 123 4.55 -9.23 7.68
CA ALA A 123 5.41 -8.05 7.71
C ALA A 123 6.83 -8.29 7.19
N GLU A 124 7.34 -9.50 7.36
CA GLU A 124 8.65 -9.91 6.80
C GLU A 124 8.60 -10.09 5.29
N ARG A 125 7.48 -10.61 4.75
CA ARG A 125 7.31 -10.85 3.32
C ARG A 125 6.99 -9.58 2.54
N TYR A 126 6.14 -8.72 3.08
CA TYR A 126 5.57 -7.59 2.36
C TYR A 126 5.70 -6.28 3.13
N ARG A 127 5.93 -5.20 2.40
CA ARG A 127 5.89 -3.83 2.91
C ARG A 127 4.66 -3.08 2.42
N LEU A 128 4.07 -3.52 1.32
CA LEU A 128 2.84 -2.99 0.76
C LEU A 128 1.91 -4.15 0.41
N ILE A 129 0.70 -4.08 0.91
CA ILE A 129 -0.38 -5.03 0.58
C ILE A 129 -1.55 -4.22 0.03
N CYS A 130 -2.00 -4.58 -1.15
CA CYS A 130 -3.16 -3.99 -1.81
C CYS A 130 -4.26 -5.04 -1.94
N PHE A 131 -5.43 -4.74 -1.37
CA PHE A 131 -6.60 -5.63 -1.40
C PHE A 131 -7.63 -5.17 -2.41
#